data_8296d5071b4875ca3e874933109fea07
#
_entry.id   8296d5071b4875ca3e874933109fea07
#
_cell.length_a   1.000
_cell.length_b   1.000
_cell.length_c   1.000
_cell.angle_alpha   90.00
_cell.angle_beta   90.00
_cell.angle_gamma   90.00
#
_symmetry.space_group_name_H-M   'P 1'
#
loop_
_entity.id
_entity.type
_entity.pdbx_description
1 polymer ?
#
loop_
_entity_poly.entity_id
_entity_poly.type
_entity_poly.pdbx_seq_one_letter_code
_entity_poly.pdbx_strand_id
1 'polypeptide(L)'
;LIIAITAGARAEDDGFTHGISLLHELKYSADFKHFDYVNPDAPKGGTFVGYALHDVRHFGSHWSTAIDTAAGWERTYDRLIIRSADELAGYYGSLAEGIHLSENHRTLTFRLHASAHFHDGEPITSQDVKFSFDQALATVDGMLFLDWIKSVEIIDELHISINLKNRLTNSNLLLLSYEPRILPYHYWKDRGDTTAITLEPPLGSGPYRFADFDKGYVRYERVEDYWGASLPVNRGRYNFDAIRYEVYRDATVTREAVRKGLLDFYIEPDIGHWVRSYDTPAHQQGLLRKEELYMRDNAGPAQAIVFNSRRPLFSDIRVREALALAYDFEWQNRAFWYGARKRAMSYFAGSSFAASGLPGPAELELLQPFRNQVPPRVFTEPYELPATDGFGRNRHALSRAQQLLTTAGWQLKDGHLVDKAGRRFEFEFLLPAPDQQRIVLPYIDGLRKLGITASIRLVESAQWVNLMQTFEYDAFIQGHGTTQPPIMMLPFFFHSNAAIKPLTFNKAGISDPVVDALIERAQQAVSLQDIITSCQVLDRVLLWQFYHIPLQQEEPARLIYWAKFGRPQQEHLAAHQPIIDFVDLWWSDDAMTARVDAALNVR
;
A
#
# COMPACT_ATOMS: atom_id res chain seq x y z
N LEU A 1 37.20 49.08 32.36
CA LEU A 1 36.37 47.85 32.24
C LEU A 1 36.18 47.54 30.74
N ILE A 2 36.97 46.59 30.24
CA ILE A 2 36.86 46.14 28.84
C ILE A 2 35.84 45.02 28.82
N ILE A 3 34.69 45.26 28.18
CA ILE A 3 33.67 44.25 27.89
C ILE A 3 34.13 43.51 26.63
N ALA A 4 34.59 42.27 26.79
CA ALA A 4 34.80 41.38 25.65
C ALA A 4 33.45 40.90 25.13
N ILE A 5 33.08 41.36 23.93
CA ILE A 5 31.96 40.85 23.16
C ILE A 5 32.45 39.55 22.50
N THR A 6 32.07 38.42 23.06
CA THR A 6 32.18 37.14 22.37
C THR A 6 31.19 37.12 21.20
N ALA A 7 31.72 37.30 20.00
CA ALA A 7 30.98 37.01 18.79
C ALA A 7 30.69 35.50 18.73
N GLY A 8 29.49 35.09 19.08
CA GLY A 8 28.99 33.77 18.74
C GLY A 8 28.92 33.68 17.24
N ALA A 9 29.69 32.77 16.65
CA ALA A 9 29.57 32.45 15.24
C ALA A 9 28.11 31.96 15.03
N ARG A 10 27.29 32.78 14.36
CA ARG A 10 26.09 32.31 13.69
C ARG A 10 26.57 31.33 12.63
N ALA A 11 26.20 30.07 12.74
CA ALA A 11 26.25 29.16 11.61
C ALA A 11 25.55 29.87 10.45
N GLU A 12 26.22 30.03 9.33
CA GLU A 12 25.57 30.48 8.09
C GLU A 12 24.42 29.52 7.83
N ASP A 13 23.23 30.06 7.68
CA ASP A 13 22.05 29.31 7.26
C ASP A 13 22.32 28.88 5.80
N ASP A 14 22.83 27.67 5.61
CA ASP A 14 23.18 27.10 4.32
C ASP A 14 21.94 26.67 3.52
N GLY A 15 20.74 26.93 4.04
CA GLY A 15 19.45 26.62 3.42
C GLY A 15 19.06 25.14 3.46
N PHE A 16 19.85 24.29 4.13
CA PHE A 16 19.51 22.88 4.32
C PHE A 16 18.66 22.67 5.58
N THR A 17 17.66 21.79 5.46
CA THR A 17 16.76 21.38 6.54
C THR A 17 16.94 19.90 6.85
N HIS A 18 16.63 19.46 8.08
CA HIS A 18 16.71 18.06 8.53
C HIS A 18 15.57 17.19 7.99
N GLY A 19 14.55 17.80 7.43
CA GLY A 19 13.37 17.13 6.89
C GLY A 19 12.56 18.07 6.00
N ILE A 20 11.55 17.52 5.34
CA ILE A 20 10.70 18.24 4.39
C ILE A 20 9.25 17.75 4.48
N SER A 21 8.31 18.70 4.44
CA SER A 21 6.88 18.45 4.20
C SER A 21 6.35 19.54 3.29
N LEU A 22 5.45 19.18 2.38
CA LEU A 22 4.73 20.13 1.50
C LEU A 22 3.30 20.40 1.97
N LEU A 23 2.80 19.69 2.99
CA LEU A 23 1.41 19.72 3.39
C LEU A 23 1.17 20.30 4.79
N HIS A 24 2.16 20.26 5.66
CA HIS A 24 2.08 20.73 7.04
C HIS A 24 3.49 21.07 7.57
N GLU A 25 3.56 21.74 8.69
CA GLU A 25 4.81 21.89 9.42
C GLU A 25 5.28 20.53 9.95
N LEU A 26 6.59 20.31 9.94
CA LEU A 26 7.17 19.08 10.48
C LEU A 26 6.88 18.97 11.99
N LYS A 27 6.45 17.79 12.44
CA LYS A 27 6.20 17.49 13.84
C LYS A 27 7.50 17.52 14.66
N TYR A 28 8.58 17.01 14.10
CA TYR A 28 9.87 16.92 14.78
C TYR A 28 10.79 18.06 14.38
N SER A 29 11.33 18.77 15.38
CA SER A 29 12.31 19.85 15.19
C SER A 29 13.69 19.33 14.78
N ALA A 30 14.57 20.21 14.31
CA ALA A 30 15.91 19.83 13.84
C ALA A 30 16.78 19.14 14.92
N ASP A 31 16.50 19.35 16.18
CA ASP A 31 17.22 18.79 17.32
C ASP A 31 16.51 17.58 17.98
N PHE A 32 15.48 17.01 17.32
CA PHE A 32 14.78 15.84 17.83
C PHE A 32 15.74 14.66 18.07
N LYS A 33 15.41 13.82 19.02
CA LYS A 33 16.31 12.74 19.46
C LYS A 33 15.87 11.36 18.99
N HIS A 34 14.59 11.18 18.77
CA HIS A 34 13.96 9.96 18.26
C HIS A 34 12.51 10.28 17.89
N PHE A 35 11.88 9.42 17.15
CA PHE A 35 10.44 9.50 16.92
C PHE A 35 9.66 9.13 18.19
N ASP A 36 8.46 9.73 18.38
CA ASP A 36 7.64 9.47 19.58
C ASP A 36 7.11 8.04 19.66
N TYR A 37 7.00 7.37 18.52
CA TYR A 37 6.44 6.02 18.41
C TYR A 37 7.47 4.90 18.61
N VAL A 38 8.68 5.20 19.00
CA VAL A 38 9.73 4.20 19.33
C VAL A 38 9.97 4.15 20.83
N ASN A 39 10.59 3.09 21.31
CA ASN A 39 11.27 3.07 22.61
C ASN A 39 12.76 3.35 22.37
N PRO A 40 13.28 4.56 22.69
CA PRO A 40 14.68 4.91 22.44
C PRO A 40 15.67 4.04 23.22
N ASP A 41 15.20 3.42 24.31
CA ASP A 41 15.99 2.57 25.21
C ASP A 41 15.66 1.07 25.02
N ALA A 42 15.05 0.71 23.87
CA ALA A 42 14.75 -0.68 23.54
C ALA A 42 16.03 -1.52 23.57
N PRO A 43 16.09 -2.63 24.34
CA PRO A 43 17.27 -3.48 24.37
C PRO A 43 17.52 -4.10 22.99
N LYS A 44 18.79 -4.25 22.66
CA LYS A 44 19.23 -4.98 21.47
C LYS A 44 19.45 -6.44 21.86
N GLY A 45 18.96 -7.38 21.04
CA GLY A 45 19.15 -8.80 21.31
C GLY A 45 18.06 -9.69 20.71
N GLY A 46 18.30 -10.98 20.77
CA GLY A 46 17.35 -12.01 20.37
C GLY A 46 17.14 -12.17 18.87
N THR A 47 16.28 -13.11 18.53
CA THR A 47 15.95 -13.44 17.14
C THR A 47 14.44 -13.30 16.93
N PHE A 48 14.05 -12.69 15.82
CA PHE A 48 12.68 -12.66 15.35
C PHE A 48 12.50 -13.70 14.24
N VAL A 49 11.48 -14.56 14.33
CA VAL A 49 11.15 -15.57 13.33
C VAL A 49 9.81 -15.25 12.69
N GLY A 50 9.88 -14.68 11.50
CA GLY A 50 8.72 -14.40 10.65
C GLY A 50 8.47 -15.47 9.59
N TYR A 51 7.57 -15.20 8.66
CA TYR A 51 7.26 -16.10 7.55
C TYR A 51 7.34 -15.38 6.19
N ALA A 52 7.63 -16.15 5.15
CA ALA A 52 7.53 -15.76 3.76
C ALA A 52 6.61 -16.73 3.01
N LEU A 53 5.86 -16.23 2.03
CA LEU A 53 4.90 -17.04 1.26
C LEU A 53 5.52 -17.66 0.00
N HIS A 54 6.69 -17.17 -0.40
CA HIS A 54 7.37 -17.57 -1.63
C HIS A 54 8.80 -17.97 -1.33
N ASP A 55 9.33 -18.88 -2.17
CA ASP A 55 10.74 -19.28 -2.11
C ASP A 55 11.65 -18.08 -2.36
N VAL A 56 12.81 -18.09 -1.73
CA VAL A 56 13.87 -17.14 -2.05
C VAL A 56 14.47 -17.52 -3.40
N ARG A 57 14.22 -16.72 -4.42
CA ARG A 57 14.79 -16.88 -5.76
C ARG A 57 15.79 -15.81 -6.14
N HIS A 58 15.70 -14.66 -5.51
CA HIS A 58 16.70 -13.60 -5.66
C HIS A 58 16.66 -12.64 -4.47
N PHE A 59 17.76 -11.93 -4.31
CA PHE A 59 17.86 -10.80 -3.40
C PHE A 59 17.58 -9.53 -4.21
N GLY A 60 16.53 -8.78 -3.83
CA GLY A 60 16.16 -7.57 -4.53
C GLY A 60 17.28 -6.53 -4.51
N SER A 61 17.48 -5.83 -5.62
CA SER A 61 18.42 -4.72 -5.69
C SER A 61 17.71 -3.38 -5.95
N HIS A 62 16.78 -3.38 -6.87
CA HIS A 62 15.88 -2.26 -7.17
C HIS A 62 14.50 -2.78 -7.43
N TRP A 63 13.49 -1.90 -7.41
CA TRP A 63 12.11 -2.13 -7.81
C TRP A 63 11.89 -3.43 -8.57
N SER A 64 12.08 -4.52 -7.85
CA SER A 64 11.77 -5.83 -8.38
C SER A 64 10.29 -6.07 -8.13
N THR A 65 9.49 -6.02 -9.18
CA THR A 65 8.13 -6.56 -9.19
C THR A 65 8.14 -8.09 -9.12
N ALA A 66 9.30 -8.70 -9.04
CA ALA A 66 9.43 -10.14 -8.91
C ALA A 66 8.83 -10.61 -7.58
N ILE A 67 7.86 -11.49 -7.70
CA ILE A 67 7.06 -12.04 -6.60
C ILE A 67 7.92 -12.85 -5.60
N ASP A 68 9.11 -13.29 -6.03
CA ASP A 68 9.95 -14.26 -5.33
C ASP A 68 11.21 -13.61 -4.69
N THR A 69 11.14 -12.33 -4.34
CA THR A 69 12.24 -11.62 -3.65
C THR A 69 12.34 -12.09 -2.19
N ALA A 70 13.56 -12.19 -1.66
CA ALA A 70 13.81 -12.55 -0.27
C ALA A 70 13.08 -11.60 0.69
N ALA A 71 12.25 -12.13 1.58
CA ALA A 71 11.54 -11.32 2.57
C ALA A 71 12.53 -10.56 3.47
N GLY A 72 12.29 -9.26 3.70
CA GLY A 72 13.11 -8.43 4.59
C GLY A 72 14.39 -7.85 3.98
N TRP A 73 14.65 -8.10 2.70
CA TRP A 73 15.85 -7.64 1.98
C TRP A 73 16.02 -6.12 2.02
N GLU A 74 14.93 -5.37 2.10
CA GLU A 74 14.91 -3.91 2.14
C GLU A 74 15.67 -3.32 3.32
N ARG A 75 15.90 -4.06 4.39
CA ARG A 75 16.66 -3.66 5.58
C ARG A 75 18.18 -3.71 5.39
N THR A 76 18.62 -4.24 4.27
CA THR A 76 20.06 -4.30 3.96
C THR A 76 20.58 -3.02 3.32
N TYR A 77 19.71 -2.07 2.97
CA TYR A 77 20.06 -0.82 2.30
C TYR A 77 19.54 0.41 3.03
N ASP A 78 20.29 1.50 2.90
CA ASP A 78 19.82 2.83 3.29
C ASP A 78 19.08 3.55 2.15
N ARG A 79 18.37 4.62 2.55
CA ARG A 79 17.63 5.53 1.67
C ARG A 79 18.03 6.97 1.98
N LEU A 80 17.81 7.88 1.04
CA LEU A 80 18.08 9.30 1.27
C LEU A 80 17.23 9.86 2.41
N ILE A 81 15.93 9.57 2.38
CA ILE A 81 14.95 10.04 3.37
C ILE A 81 14.04 8.90 3.82
N ILE A 82 13.45 9.05 4.98
CA ILE A 82 12.39 8.16 5.47
C ILE A 82 11.15 8.96 5.83
N ARG A 83 9.98 8.35 5.70
CA ARG A 83 8.72 8.93 6.14
C ARG A 83 8.53 8.67 7.63
N SER A 84 8.08 9.69 8.38
CA SER A 84 7.58 9.50 9.74
C SER A 84 6.27 8.71 9.73
N ALA A 85 6.12 7.80 10.68
CA ALA A 85 4.92 6.96 10.77
C ALA A 85 3.75 7.67 11.45
N ASP A 86 3.98 8.74 12.19
CA ASP A 86 2.97 9.49 12.91
C ASP A 86 2.68 10.88 12.30
N GLU A 87 3.12 11.07 11.06
CA GLU A 87 2.80 12.23 10.22
C GLU A 87 2.25 11.77 8.88
N LEU A 88 1.29 12.51 8.36
CA LEU A 88 0.71 12.20 7.05
C LEU A 88 1.73 12.35 5.92
N ALA A 89 2.62 13.33 6.00
CA ALA A 89 3.54 13.71 4.93
C ALA A 89 4.83 14.35 5.47
N GLY A 90 5.34 13.89 6.60
CA GLY A 90 6.64 14.29 7.15
C GLY A 90 7.74 13.34 6.69
N TYR A 91 8.77 13.88 6.05
CA TYR A 91 9.93 13.13 5.53
C TYR A 91 11.20 13.69 6.16
N TYR A 92 12.05 12.81 6.70
CA TYR A 92 13.25 13.17 7.44
C TYR A 92 14.47 12.55 6.79
N GLY A 93 15.60 13.25 6.89
CA GLY A 93 16.85 12.73 6.39
C GLY A 93 17.26 11.43 7.08
N SER A 94 17.75 10.47 6.29
CA SER A 94 18.36 9.23 6.71
C SER A 94 19.81 9.20 6.25
N LEU A 95 20.09 8.75 5.02
CA LEU A 95 21.43 8.95 4.43
C LEU A 95 21.73 10.43 4.18
N ALA A 96 20.71 11.23 3.88
CA ALA A 96 20.85 12.68 3.79
C ALA A 96 20.80 13.31 5.20
N GLU A 97 21.85 14.06 5.56
CA GLU A 97 21.82 14.90 6.77
C GLU A 97 21.13 16.24 6.53
N GLY A 98 21.04 16.68 5.27
CA GLY A 98 20.42 17.93 4.88
C GLY A 98 19.65 17.82 3.58
N ILE A 99 18.53 18.54 3.52
CA ILE A 99 17.62 18.59 2.37
C ILE A 99 17.38 20.06 2.03
N HIS A 100 17.62 20.44 0.79
CA HIS A 100 17.34 21.78 0.29
C HIS A 100 16.40 21.72 -0.92
N LEU A 101 15.29 22.47 -0.86
CA LEU A 101 14.35 22.63 -1.97
C LEU A 101 14.49 24.04 -2.55
N SER A 102 14.77 24.13 -3.85
CA SER A 102 14.88 25.40 -4.55
C SER A 102 13.56 26.21 -4.47
N GLU A 103 13.62 27.54 -4.54
CA GLU A 103 12.45 28.44 -4.46
C GLU A 103 11.36 28.12 -5.49
N ASN A 104 11.75 27.69 -6.69
CA ASN A 104 10.82 27.29 -7.74
C ASN A 104 10.26 25.84 -7.55
N HIS A 105 10.70 25.14 -6.51
CA HIS A 105 10.34 23.75 -6.18
C HIS A 105 10.68 22.73 -7.29
N ARG A 106 11.71 22.99 -8.09
CA ARG A 106 12.11 22.11 -9.20
C ARG A 106 13.47 21.46 -9.05
N THR A 107 14.18 21.76 -7.97
CA THR A 107 15.45 21.11 -7.66
C THR A 107 15.46 20.75 -6.18
N LEU A 108 15.71 19.48 -5.91
CA LEU A 108 15.87 18.93 -4.57
C LEU A 108 17.34 18.55 -4.40
N THR A 109 18.04 19.19 -3.47
CA THR A 109 19.46 18.93 -3.20
C THR A 109 19.60 18.22 -1.87
N PHE A 110 20.41 17.18 -1.84
CA PHE A 110 20.72 16.41 -0.63
C PHE A 110 22.20 16.59 -0.28
N ARG A 111 22.47 16.78 1.00
CA ARG A 111 23.80 16.65 1.60
C ARG A 111 23.85 15.33 2.36
N LEU A 112 24.83 14.48 2.03
CA LEU A 112 24.98 13.16 2.62
C LEU A 112 25.77 13.21 3.94
N HIS A 113 25.51 12.26 4.83
CA HIS A 113 26.33 12.07 6.02
C HIS A 113 27.74 11.62 5.64
N ALA A 114 28.75 12.39 6.02
CA ALA A 114 30.17 12.07 5.74
C ALA A 114 30.64 10.77 6.43
N SER A 115 29.95 10.29 7.47
CA SER A 115 30.25 9.04 8.15
C SER A 115 29.57 7.81 7.55
N ALA A 116 28.70 8.00 6.56
CA ALA A 116 27.96 6.91 5.93
C ALA A 116 28.89 5.99 5.14
N HIS A 117 28.75 4.68 5.34
CA HIS A 117 29.56 3.67 4.66
C HIS A 117 28.77 2.37 4.41
N PHE A 118 29.20 1.61 3.42
CA PHE A 118 28.71 0.26 3.15
C PHE A 118 29.25 -0.76 4.15
N HIS A 119 28.72 -1.98 4.13
CA HIS A 119 29.11 -3.06 5.05
C HIS A 119 30.56 -3.52 4.89
N ASP A 120 31.23 -3.17 3.81
CA ASP A 120 32.66 -3.43 3.58
C ASP A 120 33.57 -2.24 4.02
N GLY A 121 32.96 -1.17 4.53
CA GLY A 121 33.67 0.01 5.05
C GLY A 121 33.91 1.10 4.00
N GLU A 122 33.58 0.88 2.72
CA GLU A 122 33.71 1.95 1.69
C GLU A 122 32.68 3.06 1.92
N PRO A 123 33.07 4.34 1.81
CA PRO A 123 32.17 5.46 2.05
C PRO A 123 31.04 5.53 1.03
N ILE A 124 29.89 6.01 1.46
CA ILE A 124 28.76 6.31 0.57
C ILE A 124 28.91 7.75 0.05
N THR A 125 28.90 7.89 -1.26
CA THR A 125 29.10 9.17 -1.94
C THR A 125 27.96 9.54 -2.87
N SER A 126 27.96 10.75 -3.39
CA SER A 126 27.03 11.21 -4.44
C SER A 126 27.10 10.35 -5.71
N GLN A 127 28.24 9.68 -5.97
CA GLN A 127 28.42 8.75 -7.09
C GLN A 127 27.52 7.51 -6.92
N ASP A 128 27.40 6.98 -5.70
CA ASP A 128 26.55 5.83 -5.38
C ASP A 128 25.07 6.21 -5.53
N VAL A 129 24.70 7.38 -5.05
CA VAL A 129 23.34 7.92 -5.21
C VAL A 129 22.99 8.09 -6.67
N LYS A 130 23.85 8.75 -7.45
CA LYS A 130 23.62 8.94 -8.89
C LYS A 130 23.49 7.61 -9.61
N PHE A 131 24.40 6.67 -9.35
CA PHE A 131 24.36 5.33 -9.91
C PHE A 131 23.03 4.63 -9.61
N SER A 132 22.55 4.68 -8.36
CA SER A 132 21.31 4.06 -7.94
C SER A 132 20.08 4.63 -8.67
N PHE A 133 20.02 5.94 -8.84
CA PHE A 133 18.97 6.59 -9.63
C PHE A 133 19.06 6.24 -11.12
N ASP A 134 20.25 6.22 -11.71
CA ASP A 134 20.45 5.87 -13.12
C ASP A 134 19.98 4.42 -13.38
N GLN A 135 20.31 3.49 -12.47
CA GLN A 135 19.86 2.10 -12.56
C GLN A 135 18.34 2.01 -12.41
N ALA A 136 17.76 2.67 -11.42
CA ALA A 136 16.32 2.68 -11.19
C ALA A 136 15.55 3.22 -12.41
N LEU A 137 15.99 4.35 -12.97
CA LEU A 137 15.38 4.98 -14.14
C LEU A 137 15.48 4.13 -15.42
N ALA A 138 16.42 3.19 -15.48
CA ALA A 138 16.55 2.26 -16.61
C ALA A 138 15.54 1.10 -16.56
N THR A 139 14.87 0.86 -15.42
CA THR A 139 13.86 -0.17 -15.27
C THR A 139 12.48 0.27 -15.77
N VAL A 140 11.60 -0.68 -16.12
CA VAL A 140 10.21 -0.39 -16.52
C VAL A 140 9.44 0.30 -15.38
N ASP A 141 9.63 -0.18 -14.16
CA ASP A 141 8.97 0.38 -12.98
C ASP A 141 9.53 1.77 -12.64
N GLY A 142 10.84 1.96 -12.77
CA GLY A 142 11.45 3.27 -12.61
C GLY A 142 10.96 4.28 -13.63
N MET A 143 10.83 3.89 -14.91
CA MET A 143 10.19 4.74 -15.91
C MET A 143 8.74 5.11 -15.57
N LEU A 144 8.02 4.23 -14.89
CA LEU A 144 6.64 4.50 -14.49
C LEU A 144 6.55 5.43 -13.28
N PHE A 145 7.37 5.20 -12.26
CA PHE A 145 7.25 5.87 -10.96
C PHE A 145 8.21 7.04 -10.77
N LEU A 146 9.34 7.08 -11.48
CA LEU A 146 10.34 8.15 -11.43
C LEU A 146 10.35 9.06 -12.67
N ASP A 147 9.37 8.94 -13.58
CA ASP A 147 9.30 9.78 -14.79
C ASP A 147 9.25 11.30 -14.52
N TRP A 148 8.92 11.72 -13.30
CA TRP A 148 8.95 13.11 -12.86
C TRP A 148 10.37 13.66 -12.68
N ILE A 149 11.41 12.83 -12.63
CA ILE A 149 12.82 13.22 -12.57
C ILE A 149 13.29 13.61 -13.98
N LYS A 150 13.95 14.77 -14.08
CA LYS A 150 14.58 15.25 -15.30
C LYS A 150 16.05 14.83 -15.40
N SER A 151 16.80 15.04 -14.32
CA SER A 151 18.21 14.65 -14.22
C SER A 151 18.62 14.50 -12.75
N VAL A 152 19.67 13.72 -12.52
CA VAL A 152 20.34 13.60 -11.22
C VAL A 152 21.80 14.00 -11.44
N GLU A 153 22.29 15.00 -10.70
CA GLU A 153 23.57 15.65 -10.95
C GLU A 153 24.42 15.69 -9.68
N ILE A 154 25.65 15.22 -9.80
CA ILE A 154 26.66 15.31 -8.73
C ILE A 154 27.14 16.77 -8.66
N ILE A 155 27.06 17.36 -7.46
CA ILE A 155 27.63 18.67 -7.16
C ILE A 155 29.06 18.50 -6.68
N ASP A 156 29.26 17.65 -5.69
CA ASP A 156 30.54 17.19 -5.15
C ASP A 156 30.38 15.81 -4.48
N GLU A 157 31.37 15.35 -3.75
CA GLU A 157 31.40 14.02 -3.15
C GLU A 157 30.22 13.73 -2.20
N LEU A 158 29.72 14.75 -1.49
CA LEU A 158 28.64 14.62 -0.51
C LEU A 158 27.34 15.33 -0.92
N HIS A 159 27.36 16.10 -2.03
CA HIS A 159 26.16 16.83 -2.46
C HIS A 159 25.68 16.35 -3.83
N ILE A 160 24.37 16.11 -3.90
CA ILE A 160 23.69 15.65 -5.11
C ILE A 160 22.38 16.39 -5.31
N SER A 161 22.05 16.73 -6.55
CA SER A 161 20.80 17.36 -6.89
C SER A 161 19.94 16.49 -7.80
N ILE A 162 18.65 16.50 -7.53
CA ILE A 162 17.58 15.88 -8.35
C ILE A 162 16.80 17.02 -8.99
N ASN A 163 16.93 17.17 -10.30
CA ASN A 163 16.19 18.16 -11.09
C ASN A 163 14.87 17.53 -11.57
N LEU A 164 13.79 18.27 -11.49
CA LEU A 164 12.44 17.80 -11.73
C LEU A 164 11.88 18.36 -13.05
N LYS A 165 11.06 17.58 -13.75
CA LYS A 165 10.31 18.05 -14.93
C LYS A 165 9.27 19.10 -14.55
N ASN A 166 8.61 18.92 -13.39
CA ASN A 166 7.59 19.79 -12.84
C ASN A 166 7.92 20.18 -11.38
N ARG A 167 7.05 20.91 -10.73
CA ARG A 167 7.14 21.21 -9.30
C ARG A 167 7.12 19.93 -8.47
N LEU A 168 7.92 19.88 -7.40
CA LEU A 168 7.89 18.80 -6.41
C LEU A 168 6.49 18.64 -5.82
N THR A 169 6.04 17.41 -5.73
CA THR A 169 4.76 17.04 -5.11
C THR A 169 4.98 16.13 -3.90
N ASN A 170 3.99 16.02 -3.03
CA ASN A 170 4.04 15.06 -1.93
C ASN A 170 4.18 13.62 -2.42
N SER A 171 3.60 13.30 -3.58
CA SER A 171 3.76 11.99 -4.21
C SER A 171 5.21 11.67 -4.56
N ASN A 172 5.97 12.66 -5.02
CA ASN A 172 7.39 12.49 -5.31
C ASN A 172 8.20 12.22 -4.03
N LEU A 173 7.92 12.94 -2.95
CA LEU A 173 8.57 12.71 -1.65
C LEU A 173 8.23 11.33 -1.09
N LEU A 174 6.99 10.89 -1.22
CA LEU A 174 6.57 9.56 -0.80
C LEU A 174 7.35 8.48 -1.56
N LEU A 175 7.48 8.62 -2.89
CA LEU A 175 8.28 7.71 -3.71
C LEU A 175 9.75 7.70 -3.29
N LEU A 176 10.36 8.87 -3.09
CA LEU A 176 11.74 8.97 -2.62
C LEU A 176 11.98 8.35 -1.25
N SER A 177 10.98 8.29 -0.40
CA SER A 177 11.09 7.65 0.92
C SER A 177 11.05 6.11 0.86
N TYR A 178 10.65 5.55 -0.28
CA TYR A 178 10.65 4.10 -0.54
C TYR A 178 11.79 3.70 -1.47
N GLU A 179 12.07 4.45 -2.51
CA GLU A 179 13.01 4.11 -3.58
C GLU A 179 13.69 5.37 -4.17
N PRO A 180 14.90 5.26 -4.74
CA PRO A 180 15.69 4.03 -4.83
C PRO A 180 16.44 3.71 -3.54
N ARG A 181 16.81 2.43 -3.38
CA ARG A 181 17.83 1.99 -2.43
C ARG A 181 19.19 2.44 -2.92
N ILE A 182 20.09 2.83 -2.02
CA ILE A 182 21.41 3.29 -2.43
C ILE A 182 22.36 2.10 -2.57
N LEU A 183 22.78 1.87 -3.81
CA LEU A 183 23.64 0.76 -4.20
C LEU A 183 25.11 1.18 -4.28
N PRO A 184 26.07 0.32 -3.90
CA PRO A 184 27.49 0.61 -3.99
C PRO A 184 27.98 0.58 -5.44
N TYR A 185 28.34 1.73 -5.98
CA TYR A 185 28.90 1.83 -7.33
C TYR A 185 30.18 1.00 -7.49
N HIS A 186 31.10 1.04 -6.51
CA HIS A 186 32.35 0.27 -6.55
C HIS A 186 32.11 -1.24 -6.67
N TYR A 187 31.04 -1.77 -6.07
CA TYR A 187 30.67 -3.19 -6.14
C TYR A 187 30.03 -3.55 -7.50
N TRP A 188 29.15 -2.68 -8.01
CA TRP A 188 28.35 -2.98 -9.20
C TRP A 188 28.99 -2.59 -10.52
N LYS A 189 29.92 -1.63 -10.58
CA LYS A 189 30.50 -1.10 -11.82
C LYS A 189 31.08 -2.14 -12.78
N ASP A 190 31.58 -3.25 -12.23
CA ASP A 190 32.20 -4.34 -12.98
C ASP A 190 31.31 -5.61 -13.05
N ARG A 191 30.13 -5.61 -12.41
CA ARG A 191 29.22 -6.75 -12.34
C ARG A 191 28.04 -6.70 -13.31
N GLY A 192 27.76 -5.54 -13.88
CA GLY A 192 26.76 -5.33 -14.92
C GLY A 192 25.35 -5.09 -14.38
N ASP A 193 24.38 -5.89 -14.76
CA ASP A 193 22.95 -5.67 -14.53
C ASP A 193 22.55 -5.82 -13.06
N THR A 194 22.17 -4.73 -12.42
CA THR A 194 21.69 -4.69 -11.03
C THR A 194 20.29 -5.30 -10.85
N THR A 195 19.58 -5.57 -11.96
CA THR A 195 18.25 -6.21 -11.97
C THR A 195 18.33 -7.72 -12.18
N ALA A 196 19.53 -8.25 -12.38
CA ALA A 196 19.73 -9.68 -12.62
C ALA A 196 19.18 -10.51 -11.45
N ILE A 197 18.43 -11.56 -11.79
CA ILE A 197 17.95 -12.53 -10.82
C ILE A 197 19.14 -13.36 -10.34
N THR A 198 19.59 -13.13 -9.12
CA THR A 198 20.73 -13.82 -8.53
C THR A 198 20.47 -14.19 -7.08
N LEU A 199 21.08 -15.29 -6.65
CA LEU A 199 21.15 -15.71 -5.24
C LEU A 199 22.46 -15.27 -4.56
N GLU A 200 23.29 -14.47 -5.24
CA GLU A 200 24.43 -13.81 -4.59
C GLU A 200 23.91 -12.67 -3.71
N PRO A 201 24.16 -12.71 -2.38
CA PRO A 201 23.76 -11.63 -1.50
C PRO A 201 24.45 -10.33 -1.89
N PRO A 202 23.72 -9.26 -2.18
CA PRO A 202 24.32 -7.99 -2.56
C PRO A 202 24.95 -7.29 -1.35
N LEU A 203 25.96 -6.48 -1.61
CA LEU A 203 26.55 -5.57 -0.63
C LEU A 203 25.57 -4.45 -0.32
N GLY A 204 25.31 -4.21 0.96
CA GLY A 204 24.41 -3.16 1.45
C GLY A 204 25.08 -2.20 2.42
N SER A 205 24.29 -1.28 2.97
CA SER A 205 24.71 -0.26 3.94
C SER A 205 23.79 -0.18 5.16
N GLY A 206 22.66 -0.88 5.12
CA GLY A 206 21.59 -0.77 6.08
C GLY A 206 21.84 -1.45 7.43
N PRO A 207 20.85 -1.39 8.34
CA PRO A 207 20.99 -1.91 9.72
C PRO A 207 21.12 -3.44 9.81
N TYR A 208 20.80 -4.17 8.75
CA TYR A 208 20.97 -5.62 8.67
C TYR A 208 21.76 -6.01 7.43
N ARG A 209 22.46 -7.14 7.50
CA ARG A 209 23.12 -7.78 6.36
C ARG A 209 22.65 -9.22 6.21
N PHE A 210 22.76 -9.75 5.01
CA PHE A 210 22.52 -11.16 4.77
C PHE A 210 23.53 -12.01 5.55
N ALA A 211 23.03 -13.01 6.28
CA ALA A 211 23.85 -13.94 7.03
C ALA A 211 23.90 -15.29 6.32
N ASP A 212 22.76 -15.93 6.15
CA ASP A 212 22.62 -17.19 5.45
C ASP A 212 21.19 -17.37 4.90
N PHE A 213 21.03 -18.29 3.95
CA PHE A 213 19.75 -18.64 3.37
C PHE A 213 19.77 -20.04 2.79
N ASP A 214 18.58 -20.61 2.63
CA ASP A 214 18.30 -21.85 1.91
C ASP A 214 16.97 -21.66 1.16
N LYS A 215 16.53 -22.68 0.42
CA LYS A 215 15.20 -22.67 -0.24
C LYS A 215 14.03 -22.49 0.74
N GLY A 216 14.22 -22.86 2.00
CA GLY A 216 13.23 -22.82 3.06
C GLY A 216 13.29 -21.60 3.98
N TYR A 217 14.34 -20.78 3.91
CA TYR A 217 14.47 -19.62 4.77
C TYR A 217 15.48 -18.59 4.26
N VAL A 218 15.40 -17.38 4.81
CA VAL A 218 16.45 -16.35 4.72
C VAL A 218 16.68 -15.76 6.11
N ARG A 219 17.95 -15.54 6.48
CA ARG A 219 18.36 -14.95 7.75
C ARG A 219 19.23 -13.72 7.53
N TYR A 220 18.99 -12.72 8.35
CA TYR A 220 19.73 -11.47 8.41
C TYR A 220 20.31 -11.31 9.81
N GLU A 221 21.49 -10.71 9.89
CA GLU A 221 22.14 -10.32 11.14
C GLU A 221 22.21 -8.80 11.24
N ARG A 222 21.98 -8.27 12.44
CA ARG A 222 22.16 -6.86 12.72
C ARG A 222 23.63 -6.47 12.57
N VAL A 223 23.87 -5.36 11.91
CA VAL A 223 25.21 -4.76 11.79
C VAL A 223 25.53 -4.03 13.10
N GLU A 224 26.53 -4.53 13.85
CA GLU A 224 26.85 -3.98 15.18
C GLU A 224 27.38 -2.55 15.12
N ASP A 225 28.17 -2.26 14.10
CA ASP A 225 28.78 -0.96 13.81
C ASP A 225 28.04 -0.18 12.72
N TYR A 226 26.73 -0.41 12.59
CA TYR A 226 25.91 0.32 11.63
C TYR A 226 26.07 1.84 11.80
N TRP A 227 26.57 2.51 10.76
CA TRP A 227 26.91 3.93 10.78
C TRP A 227 25.73 4.82 11.22
N GLY A 228 24.52 4.47 10.82
CA GLY A 228 23.28 5.21 11.05
C GLY A 228 22.59 4.89 12.40
N ALA A 229 23.17 4.05 13.27
CA ALA A 229 22.51 3.58 14.50
C ALA A 229 22.14 4.71 15.47
N SER A 230 22.93 5.78 15.52
CA SER A 230 22.73 6.93 16.41
C SER A 230 21.83 8.02 15.82
N LEU A 231 21.45 7.93 14.56
CA LEU A 231 20.59 8.92 13.92
C LEU A 231 19.22 8.98 14.61
N PRO A 232 18.64 10.17 14.82
CA PRO A 232 17.33 10.31 15.45
C PRO A 232 16.23 9.47 14.80
N VAL A 233 16.28 9.32 13.49
CA VAL A 233 15.33 8.52 12.69
C VAL A 233 15.45 7.01 12.91
N ASN A 234 16.59 6.54 13.44
CA ASN A 234 16.89 5.11 13.65
C ASN A 234 16.93 4.72 15.14
N ARG A 235 17.03 5.68 16.04
CA ARG A 235 17.09 5.41 17.47
C ARG A 235 15.84 4.67 17.96
N GLY A 236 16.02 3.59 18.71
CA GLY A 236 14.93 2.73 19.19
C GLY A 236 14.38 1.74 18.15
N ARG A 237 15.02 1.65 16.98
CA ARG A 237 14.66 0.71 15.90
C ARG A 237 15.74 -0.35 15.74
N TYR A 238 15.43 -1.42 14.94
CA TYR A 238 16.38 -2.48 14.58
C TYR A 238 16.96 -3.18 15.80
N ASN A 239 16.08 -3.71 16.65
CA ASN A 239 16.45 -4.17 17.98
C ASN A 239 16.87 -5.65 18.04
N PHE A 240 16.46 -6.49 17.07
CA PHE A 240 16.83 -7.90 17.03
C PHE A 240 18.24 -8.10 16.51
N ASP A 241 19.00 -9.04 17.10
CA ASP A 241 20.32 -9.43 16.60
C ASP A 241 20.20 -10.22 15.29
N ALA A 242 19.12 -10.98 15.14
CA ALA A 242 18.81 -11.69 13.90
C ALA A 242 17.33 -11.61 13.55
N ILE A 243 17.05 -11.56 12.25
CA ILE A 243 15.72 -11.71 11.67
C ILE A 243 15.76 -12.92 10.74
N ARG A 244 14.84 -13.86 10.94
CA ARG A 244 14.73 -15.06 10.12
C ARG A 244 13.32 -15.15 9.55
N TYR A 245 13.20 -15.35 8.24
CA TYR A 245 11.95 -15.62 7.57
C TYR A 245 11.93 -17.06 7.08
N GLU A 246 11.00 -17.86 7.60
CA GLU A 246 10.75 -19.23 7.18
C GLU A 246 9.75 -19.25 6.01
N VAL A 247 10.03 -20.07 5.00
CA VAL A 247 9.16 -20.16 3.81
C VAL A 247 8.04 -21.16 4.04
N TYR A 248 6.81 -20.68 4.02
CA TYR A 248 5.59 -21.50 4.09
C TYR A 248 4.70 -21.18 2.89
N ARG A 249 4.52 -22.15 2.00
CA ARG A 249 3.73 -21.98 0.77
C ARG A 249 2.22 -22.14 0.97
N ASP A 250 1.80 -22.63 2.13
CA ASP A 250 0.41 -22.94 2.45
C ASP A 250 0.00 -22.32 3.78
N ALA A 251 -1.10 -21.57 3.75
CA ALA A 251 -1.62 -20.88 4.93
C ALA A 251 -2.01 -21.82 6.08
N THR A 252 -2.37 -23.07 5.80
CA THR A 252 -2.70 -24.05 6.84
C THR A 252 -1.46 -24.50 7.57
N VAL A 253 -0.37 -24.75 6.80
CA VAL A 253 0.94 -25.09 7.37
C VAL A 253 1.52 -23.94 8.17
N THR A 254 1.42 -22.70 7.66
CA THR A 254 1.86 -21.48 8.37
C THR A 254 1.12 -21.31 9.69
N ARG A 255 -0.20 -21.53 9.67
CA ARG A 255 -1.05 -21.46 10.87
C ARG A 255 -0.64 -22.50 11.91
N GLU A 256 -0.35 -23.74 11.51
CA GLU A 256 0.14 -24.76 12.43
C GLU A 256 1.55 -24.44 12.93
N ALA A 257 2.41 -23.84 12.10
CA ALA A 257 3.75 -23.44 12.51
C ALA A 257 3.70 -22.37 13.63
N VAL A 258 2.89 -21.32 13.50
CA VAL A 258 2.76 -20.31 14.57
C VAL A 258 2.14 -20.93 15.83
N ARG A 259 1.15 -21.82 15.71
CA ARG A 259 0.55 -22.51 16.87
C ARG A 259 1.53 -23.39 17.63
N LYS A 260 2.54 -23.91 16.96
CA LYS A 260 3.63 -24.74 17.52
C LYS A 260 4.84 -23.94 18.02
N GLY A 261 4.83 -22.61 17.86
CA GLY A 261 5.95 -21.76 18.24
C GLY A 261 7.15 -21.81 17.29
N LEU A 262 6.98 -22.35 16.07
CA LEU A 262 7.99 -22.33 15.02
C LEU A 262 8.09 -20.97 14.31
N LEU A 263 7.05 -20.16 14.44
CA LEU A 263 6.98 -18.76 14.03
C LEU A 263 6.59 -17.91 15.23
N ASP A 264 7.17 -16.74 15.33
CA ASP A 264 6.85 -15.80 16.40
C ASP A 264 5.57 -15.02 16.14
N PHE A 265 5.17 -14.95 14.86
CA PHE A 265 4.13 -14.04 14.43
C PHE A 265 3.45 -14.54 13.15
N TYR A 266 2.15 -14.25 13.02
CA TYR A 266 1.35 -14.53 11.82
C TYR A 266 0.21 -13.53 11.67
N ILE A 267 -0.05 -13.06 10.44
CA ILE A 267 -1.24 -12.29 10.11
C ILE A 267 -2.28 -13.25 9.57
N GLU A 268 -3.38 -13.45 10.31
CA GLU A 268 -4.46 -14.36 9.91
C GLU A 268 -5.42 -13.65 8.94
N PRO A 269 -5.44 -14.04 7.66
CA PRO A 269 -6.32 -13.42 6.69
C PRO A 269 -7.76 -13.94 6.74
N ASP A 270 -7.98 -15.13 7.32
CA ASP A 270 -9.29 -15.77 7.37
C ASP A 270 -10.00 -15.56 8.71
N ILE A 271 -11.15 -14.85 8.66
CA ILE A 271 -11.95 -14.54 9.84
C ILE A 271 -12.48 -15.80 10.56
N GLY A 272 -12.77 -16.88 9.83
CA GLY A 272 -13.23 -18.12 10.41
C GLY A 272 -12.16 -18.81 11.25
N HIS A 273 -10.91 -18.77 10.78
CA HIS A 273 -9.76 -19.24 11.54
C HIS A 273 -9.43 -18.31 12.70
N TRP A 274 -9.49 -16.99 12.50
CA TRP A 274 -9.34 -16.01 13.57
C TRP A 274 -10.25 -16.30 14.76
N VAL A 275 -11.52 -16.58 14.50
CA VAL A 275 -12.51 -16.83 15.54
C VAL A 275 -12.30 -18.18 16.23
N ARG A 276 -11.90 -19.24 15.49
CA ARG A 276 -11.97 -20.62 16.00
C ARG A 276 -10.63 -21.28 16.29
N SER A 277 -9.54 -20.86 15.62
CA SER A 277 -8.31 -21.67 15.59
C SER A 277 -7.31 -21.33 16.69
N TYR A 278 -7.47 -20.23 17.39
CA TYR A 278 -6.48 -19.70 18.33
C TYR A 278 -6.93 -19.66 19.79
N ASP A 279 -8.11 -20.19 20.10
CA ASP A 279 -8.53 -20.37 21.49
C ASP A 279 -7.88 -21.64 22.06
N THR A 280 -6.59 -21.50 22.35
CA THR A 280 -5.71 -22.57 22.85
C THR A 280 -5.33 -22.34 24.31
N PRO A 281 -4.85 -23.35 25.04
CA PRO A 281 -4.30 -23.14 26.39
C PRO A 281 -3.22 -22.06 26.44
N ALA A 282 -2.38 -21.95 25.42
CA ALA A 282 -1.36 -20.90 25.33
C ALA A 282 -1.99 -19.50 25.22
N HIS A 283 -3.10 -19.37 24.48
CA HIS A 283 -3.83 -18.10 24.41
C HIS A 283 -4.48 -17.75 25.76
N GLN A 284 -5.13 -18.72 26.40
CA GLN A 284 -5.77 -18.52 27.70
C GLN A 284 -4.75 -18.13 28.81
N GLN A 285 -3.51 -18.60 28.70
CA GLN A 285 -2.40 -18.23 29.58
C GLN A 285 -1.71 -16.90 29.20
N GLY A 286 -2.16 -16.24 28.12
CA GLY A 286 -1.56 -15.00 27.62
C GLY A 286 -0.18 -15.16 26.99
N LEU A 287 0.21 -16.40 26.63
CA LEU A 287 1.48 -16.69 25.95
C LEU A 287 1.37 -16.54 24.43
N LEU A 288 0.24 -16.90 23.85
CA LEU A 288 -0.12 -16.61 22.46
C LEU A 288 -1.16 -15.48 22.46
N ARG A 289 -0.90 -14.41 21.74
CA ARG A 289 -1.76 -13.22 21.73
C ARG A 289 -2.49 -13.08 20.40
N LYS A 290 -3.71 -12.57 20.49
CA LYS A 290 -4.55 -12.17 19.35
C LYS A 290 -4.80 -10.67 19.45
N GLU A 291 -4.55 -9.95 18.38
CA GLU A 291 -4.74 -8.50 18.34
C GLU A 291 -5.23 -8.04 16.97
N GLU A 292 -6.21 -7.15 16.96
CA GLU A 292 -6.66 -6.48 15.74
C GLU A 292 -6.03 -5.10 15.67
N LEU A 293 -5.28 -4.85 14.60
CA LEU A 293 -4.64 -3.59 14.34
C LEU A 293 -5.33 -2.88 13.19
N TYR A 294 -5.97 -1.76 13.52
CA TYR A 294 -6.60 -0.90 12.53
C TYR A 294 -5.54 0.02 11.93
N MET A 295 -5.30 -0.15 10.65
CA MET A 295 -4.47 0.75 9.85
C MET A 295 -5.33 1.97 9.50
N ARG A 296 -5.27 3.05 10.29
CA ARG A 296 -6.15 4.22 10.13
C ARG A 296 -6.07 4.89 8.76
N ASP A 297 -5.00 4.67 8.03
CA ASP A 297 -4.71 5.41 6.80
C ASP A 297 -4.61 4.60 5.53
N ASN A 298 -4.97 3.32 5.56
CA ASN A 298 -5.27 2.63 4.33
C ASN A 298 -6.65 3.10 3.84
N ALA A 299 -6.66 3.79 2.70
CA ALA A 299 -7.88 4.24 2.08
C ALA A 299 -8.29 3.29 0.97
N GLY A 300 -9.54 2.88 0.99
CA GLY A 300 -10.13 2.15 -0.12
C GLY A 300 -10.84 0.86 0.26
N PRO A 301 -11.55 0.24 -0.69
CA PRO A 301 -12.13 -1.07 -0.50
C PRO A 301 -11.04 -2.14 -0.56
N ALA A 302 -10.98 -3.00 0.46
CA ALA A 302 -10.11 -4.17 0.46
C ALA A 302 -10.42 -5.11 -0.70
N GLN A 303 -11.68 -5.12 -1.15
CA GLN A 303 -12.12 -5.83 -2.36
C GLN A 303 -13.26 -5.08 -3.05
N ALA A 304 -13.24 -5.12 -4.39
CA ALA A 304 -14.31 -4.63 -5.26
C ALA A 304 -14.50 -5.56 -6.47
N ILE A 305 -15.71 -5.65 -6.99
CA ILE A 305 -15.94 -6.19 -8.33
C ILE A 305 -15.65 -5.08 -9.31
N VAL A 306 -14.78 -5.35 -10.27
CA VAL A 306 -14.34 -4.41 -11.31
C VAL A 306 -14.88 -4.86 -12.64
N PHE A 307 -15.58 -3.98 -13.36
CA PHE A 307 -16.04 -4.21 -14.71
C PHE A 307 -15.11 -3.53 -15.71
N ASN A 308 -14.78 -4.23 -16.80
CA ASN A 308 -14.00 -3.66 -17.89
C ASN A 308 -14.90 -2.76 -18.77
N SER A 309 -14.94 -1.47 -18.50
CA SER A 309 -15.77 -0.51 -19.23
C SER A 309 -15.36 -0.30 -20.71
N ARG A 310 -14.21 -0.87 -21.12
CA ARG A 310 -13.82 -0.95 -22.55
C ARG A 310 -14.73 -1.90 -23.33
N ARG A 311 -15.40 -2.84 -22.63
CA ARG A 311 -16.39 -3.73 -23.22
C ARG A 311 -17.72 -2.98 -23.41
N PRO A 312 -18.33 -2.98 -24.60
CA PRO A 312 -19.60 -2.30 -24.84
C PRO A 312 -20.71 -2.67 -23.86
N LEU A 313 -20.67 -3.91 -23.35
CA LEU A 313 -21.62 -4.43 -22.38
C LEU A 313 -21.68 -3.59 -21.09
N PHE A 314 -20.54 -3.03 -20.64
CA PHE A 314 -20.42 -2.25 -19.42
C PHE A 314 -20.27 -0.74 -19.65
N SER A 315 -20.46 -0.26 -20.86
CA SER A 315 -20.32 1.16 -21.20
C SER A 315 -21.44 2.04 -20.61
N ASP A 316 -22.65 1.50 -20.50
CA ASP A 316 -23.82 2.23 -19.98
C ASP A 316 -23.84 2.22 -18.44
N ILE A 317 -23.88 3.40 -17.85
CA ILE A 317 -23.93 3.59 -16.39
C ILE A 317 -25.13 2.89 -15.73
N ARG A 318 -26.29 2.84 -16.42
CA ARG A 318 -27.51 2.19 -15.93
C ARG A 318 -27.32 0.68 -15.80
N VAL A 319 -26.55 0.09 -16.72
CA VAL A 319 -26.15 -1.32 -16.65
C VAL A 319 -25.26 -1.54 -15.43
N ARG A 320 -24.22 -0.71 -15.24
CA ARG A 320 -23.32 -0.85 -14.08
C ARG A 320 -24.05 -0.65 -12.76
N GLU A 321 -24.97 0.32 -12.65
CA GLU A 321 -25.84 0.49 -11.49
C GLU A 321 -26.70 -0.75 -11.23
N ALA A 322 -27.32 -1.32 -12.25
CA ALA A 322 -28.13 -2.53 -12.13
C ALA A 322 -27.29 -3.73 -11.63
N LEU A 323 -26.07 -3.88 -12.12
CA LEU A 323 -25.14 -4.91 -11.65
C LEU A 323 -24.77 -4.69 -10.17
N ALA A 324 -24.56 -3.43 -9.73
CA ALA A 324 -24.27 -3.11 -8.34
C ALA A 324 -25.44 -3.45 -7.40
N LEU A 325 -26.68 -3.24 -7.84
CA LEU A 325 -27.89 -3.57 -7.09
C LEU A 325 -28.15 -5.08 -6.96
N ALA A 326 -27.59 -5.89 -7.85
CA ALA A 326 -27.73 -7.35 -7.80
C ALA A 326 -26.84 -8.01 -6.73
N TYR A 327 -25.86 -7.29 -6.17
CA TYR A 327 -24.95 -7.81 -5.15
C TYR A 327 -25.57 -7.68 -3.74
N ASP A 328 -25.78 -8.81 -3.07
CA ASP A 328 -26.30 -8.85 -1.70
C ASP A 328 -25.16 -9.01 -0.69
N PHE A 329 -24.61 -7.88 -0.25
CA PHE A 329 -23.49 -7.85 0.70
C PHE A 329 -23.87 -8.42 2.06
N GLU A 330 -25.04 -8.06 2.60
CA GLU A 330 -25.45 -8.43 3.96
C GLU A 330 -25.63 -9.94 4.08
N TRP A 331 -26.19 -10.58 3.05
CA TRP A 331 -26.30 -12.03 3.02
C TRP A 331 -24.92 -12.71 2.99
N GLN A 332 -24.02 -12.24 2.10
CA GLN A 332 -22.67 -12.80 2.03
C GLN A 332 -21.89 -12.57 3.32
N ASN A 333 -21.98 -11.38 3.91
CA ASN A 333 -21.34 -11.04 5.17
C ASN A 333 -21.77 -11.98 6.30
N ARG A 334 -23.07 -12.23 6.39
CA ARG A 334 -23.63 -13.18 7.38
C ARG A 334 -23.23 -14.62 7.09
N ALA A 335 -23.33 -15.07 5.84
CA ALA A 335 -23.11 -16.46 5.46
C ALA A 335 -21.64 -16.89 5.53
N PHE A 336 -20.70 -16.00 5.15
CA PHE A 336 -19.29 -16.35 5.01
C PHE A 336 -18.37 -15.65 6.00
N TRP A 337 -18.75 -14.50 6.55
CA TRP A 337 -17.87 -13.67 7.36
C TRP A 337 -18.44 -13.32 8.73
N TYR A 338 -19.42 -14.10 9.20
CA TYR A 338 -19.99 -14.00 10.55
C TYR A 338 -20.53 -12.60 10.91
N GLY A 339 -20.87 -11.78 9.92
CA GLY A 339 -21.29 -10.39 10.12
C GLY A 339 -20.16 -9.44 10.49
N ALA A 340 -18.90 -9.88 10.43
CA ALA A 340 -17.77 -9.10 10.91
C ALA A 340 -17.28 -8.03 9.94
N ARG A 341 -17.69 -8.08 8.65
CA ARG A 341 -17.24 -7.15 7.64
C ARG A 341 -18.11 -5.90 7.55
N LYS A 342 -17.49 -4.78 7.23
CA LYS A 342 -18.20 -3.54 6.89
C LYS A 342 -18.20 -3.37 5.37
N ARG A 343 -19.36 -2.99 4.80
CA ARG A 343 -19.46 -2.67 3.38
C ARG A 343 -18.69 -1.38 3.08
N ALA A 344 -17.88 -1.40 2.04
CA ALA A 344 -17.24 -0.19 1.55
C ALA A 344 -18.28 0.66 0.79
N MET A 345 -18.31 1.96 1.07
CA MET A 345 -19.23 2.92 0.46
C MET A 345 -18.46 4.06 -0.22
N SER A 346 -17.17 3.87 -0.48
CA SER A 346 -16.26 4.87 -1.03
C SER A 346 -15.04 4.20 -1.63
N TYR A 347 -14.43 4.82 -2.62
CA TYR A 347 -13.11 4.44 -3.13
C TYR A 347 -11.99 4.76 -2.13
N PHE A 348 -12.28 5.60 -1.13
CA PHE A 348 -11.38 5.97 -0.03
C PHE A 348 -11.95 5.57 1.33
N ALA A 349 -12.73 4.48 1.36
CA ALA A 349 -13.39 4.00 2.57
C ALA A 349 -12.41 3.86 3.74
N GLY A 350 -12.85 4.27 4.93
CA GLY A 350 -12.03 4.24 6.14
C GLY A 350 -11.13 5.46 6.35
N SER A 351 -11.18 6.46 5.49
CA SER A 351 -10.35 7.67 5.59
C SER A 351 -11.14 8.98 5.52
N SER A 352 -10.48 10.08 5.85
CA SER A 352 -11.03 11.44 5.69
C SER A 352 -11.25 11.87 4.23
N PHE A 353 -10.68 11.14 3.28
CA PHE A 353 -10.81 11.40 1.84
C PHE A 353 -12.11 10.83 1.27
N ALA A 354 -12.83 9.99 2.02
CA ALA A 354 -14.11 9.41 1.62
C ALA A 354 -15.21 10.46 1.59
N ALA A 355 -16.01 10.50 0.52
CA ALA A 355 -17.23 11.29 0.43
C ALA A 355 -18.31 10.71 1.36
N SER A 356 -19.09 11.58 1.99
CA SER A 356 -20.22 11.20 2.82
C SER A 356 -21.38 12.22 2.70
N GLY A 357 -22.61 11.77 2.91
CA GLY A 357 -23.78 12.64 2.83
C GLY A 357 -23.91 13.43 1.53
N LEU A 358 -24.44 14.63 1.56
CA LEU A 358 -24.48 15.56 0.43
C LEU A 358 -23.16 16.36 0.33
N PRO A 359 -22.78 16.84 -0.87
CA PRO A 359 -21.59 17.66 -1.04
C PRO A 359 -21.69 18.96 -0.23
N GLY A 360 -20.62 19.28 0.52
CA GLY A 360 -20.49 20.54 1.25
C GLY A 360 -20.17 21.74 0.33
N PRO A 361 -20.13 22.98 0.87
CA PRO A 361 -19.90 24.17 0.06
C PRO A 361 -18.61 24.13 -0.77
N ALA A 362 -17.48 23.70 -0.20
CA ALA A 362 -16.21 23.60 -0.90
C ALA A 362 -16.23 22.51 -2.00
N GLU A 363 -16.91 21.39 -1.75
CA GLU A 363 -17.10 20.35 -2.76
C GLU A 363 -18.00 20.85 -3.91
N LEU A 364 -19.07 21.60 -3.59
CA LEU A 364 -19.96 22.19 -4.59
C LEU A 364 -19.23 23.17 -5.50
N GLU A 365 -18.32 23.97 -4.97
CA GLU A 365 -17.48 24.88 -5.74
C GLU A 365 -16.65 24.14 -6.78
N LEU A 366 -16.00 23.03 -6.38
CA LEU A 366 -15.20 22.20 -7.28
C LEU A 366 -16.06 21.42 -8.29
N LEU A 367 -17.29 21.05 -7.93
CA LEU A 367 -18.22 20.31 -8.80
C LEU A 367 -18.92 21.20 -9.82
N GLN A 368 -19.09 22.50 -9.51
CA GLN A 368 -19.90 23.42 -10.33
C GLN A 368 -19.49 23.49 -11.80
N PRO A 369 -18.18 23.51 -12.17
CA PRO A 369 -17.76 23.48 -13.58
C PRO A 369 -18.24 22.25 -14.35
N PHE A 370 -18.48 21.15 -13.65
CA PHE A 370 -18.82 19.84 -14.23
C PHE A 370 -20.32 19.50 -14.14
N ARG A 371 -21.17 20.47 -13.72
CA ARG A 371 -22.59 20.23 -13.40
C ARG A 371 -23.38 19.52 -14.50
N ASN A 372 -23.06 19.78 -15.76
CA ASN A 372 -23.73 19.19 -16.91
C ASN A 372 -23.02 17.92 -17.46
N GLN A 373 -21.91 17.51 -16.85
CA GLN A 373 -21.06 16.40 -17.28
C GLN A 373 -21.10 15.20 -16.33
N VAL A 374 -21.60 15.41 -15.11
CA VAL A 374 -21.76 14.36 -14.09
C VAL A 374 -23.24 14.07 -13.84
N PRO A 375 -23.58 12.87 -13.33
CA PRO A 375 -24.96 12.57 -12.96
C PRO A 375 -25.54 13.59 -11.98
N PRO A 376 -26.77 14.12 -12.19
CA PRO A 376 -27.38 15.10 -11.30
C PRO A 376 -27.44 14.65 -9.83
N ARG A 377 -27.52 13.36 -9.57
CA ARG A 377 -27.56 12.73 -8.25
C ARG A 377 -26.30 13.03 -7.42
N VAL A 378 -25.16 13.33 -8.05
CA VAL A 378 -23.93 13.80 -7.38
C VAL A 378 -24.21 15.02 -6.47
N PHE A 379 -25.17 15.88 -6.87
CA PHE A 379 -25.52 17.12 -6.14
C PHE A 379 -26.69 16.96 -5.18
N THR A 380 -27.56 15.97 -5.40
CA THR A 380 -28.89 15.93 -4.78
C THR A 380 -29.14 14.71 -3.90
N GLU A 381 -28.30 13.68 -4.00
CA GLU A 381 -28.49 12.44 -3.25
C GLU A 381 -27.19 12.01 -2.57
N PRO A 382 -27.24 11.54 -1.31
CA PRO A 382 -26.11 10.82 -0.74
C PRO A 382 -25.92 9.50 -1.50
N TYR A 383 -24.65 9.10 -1.73
CA TYR A 383 -24.42 7.79 -2.33
C TYR A 383 -24.65 6.69 -1.30
N GLU A 384 -25.62 5.84 -1.57
CA GLU A 384 -25.98 4.71 -0.72
C GLU A 384 -26.30 3.50 -1.61
N LEU A 385 -25.72 2.36 -1.26
CA LEU A 385 -26.12 1.08 -1.83
C LEU A 385 -27.19 0.44 -0.94
N PRO A 386 -28.23 -0.19 -1.53
CA PRO A 386 -29.29 -0.81 -0.75
C PRO A 386 -28.75 -1.83 0.24
N ALA A 387 -29.15 -1.73 1.50
CA ALA A 387 -28.94 -2.76 2.48
C ALA A 387 -30.08 -3.77 2.45
N THR A 388 -29.77 -5.07 2.66
CA THR A 388 -30.77 -6.13 2.78
C THR A 388 -30.88 -6.63 4.22
N ASP A 389 -31.84 -7.53 4.48
CA ASP A 389 -31.99 -8.17 5.80
C ASP A 389 -30.94 -9.29 6.05
N GLY A 390 -30.07 -9.56 5.10
CA GLY A 390 -29.06 -10.61 5.16
C GLY A 390 -29.62 -12.04 5.02
N PHE A 391 -30.88 -12.19 4.60
CA PHE A 391 -31.54 -13.49 4.37
C PHE A 391 -31.75 -13.80 2.88
N GLY A 392 -31.05 -13.10 1.99
CA GLY A 392 -31.14 -13.29 0.54
C GLY A 392 -32.41 -12.70 -0.10
N ARG A 393 -33.11 -11.80 0.60
CA ARG A 393 -34.34 -11.13 0.15
C ARG A 393 -34.03 -9.79 -0.49
N ASN A 394 -33.37 -9.80 -1.66
CA ASN A 394 -32.99 -8.60 -2.39
C ASN A 394 -34.00 -8.18 -3.45
N ARG A 395 -35.32 -8.41 -3.23
CA ARG A 395 -36.37 -8.18 -4.24
C ARG A 395 -36.45 -6.73 -4.69
N HIS A 396 -36.37 -5.77 -3.75
CA HIS A 396 -36.51 -4.36 -4.08
C HIS A 396 -35.37 -3.86 -4.98
N ALA A 397 -34.11 -4.18 -4.61
CA ALA A 397 -32.94 -3.81 -5.41
C ALA A 397 -32.94 -4.50 -6.80
N LEU A 398 -33.33 -5.77 -6.87
CA LEU A 398 -33.48 -6.49 -8.15
C LEU A 398 -34.58 -5.90 -9.02
N SER A 399 -35.72 -5.44 -8.46
CA SER A 399 -36.75 -4.76 -9.22
C SER A 399 -36.24 -3.44 -9.81
N ARG A 400 -35.48 -2.66 -9.03
CA ARG A 400 -34.83 -1.43 -9.52
C ARG A 400 -33.80 -1.74 -10.60
N ALA A 401 -32.97 -2.78 -10.42
CA ALA A 401 -32.03 -3.24 -11.42
C ALA A 401 -32.70 -3.60 -12.74
N GLN A 402 -33.83 -4.33 -12.69
CA GLN A 402 -34.60 -4.68 -13.89
C GLN A 402 -35.13 -3.43 -14.63
N GLN A 403 -35.59 -2.41 -13.89
CA GLN A 403 -36.04 -1.15 -14.49
C GLN A 403 -34.90 -0.42 -15.21
N LEU A 404 -33.71 -0.37 -14.59
CA LEU A 404 -32.51 0.24 -15.20
C LEU A 404 -32.09 -0.48 -16.47
N LEU A 405 -32.05 -1.82 -16.43
CA LEU A 405 -31.72 -2.64 -17.61
C LEU A 405 -32.73 -2.44 -18.74
N THR A 406 -34.03 -2.39 -18.43
CA THR A 406 -35.09 -2.11 -19.41
C THR A 406 -34.91 -0.72 -20.03
N THR A 407 -34.62 0.30 -19.22
CA THR A 407 -34.37 1.67 -19.69
C THR A 407 -33.08 1.75 -20.53
N ALA A 408 -32.10 0.89 -20.26
CA ALA A 408 -30.86 0.76 -21.03
C ALA A 408 -31.07 -0.01 -22.36
N GLY A 409 -32.29 -0.53 -22.61
CA GLY A 409 -32.65 -1.20 -23.87
C GLY A 409 -32.59 -2.72 -23.81
N TRP A 410 -32.43 -3.30 -22.63
CA TRP A 410 -32.42 -4.74 -22.40
C TRP A 410 -33.83 -5.25 -22.09
N GLN A 411 -34.19 -6.43 -22.59
CA GLN A 411 -35.50 -7.05 -22.40
C GLN A 411 -35.35 -8.50 -21.93
N LEU A 412 -36.20 -8.91 -21.01
CA LEU A 412 -36.29 -10.31 -20.59
C LEU A 412 -37.13 -11.10 -21.63
N LYS A 413 -36.48 -12.08 -22.28
CA LYS A 413 -37.11 -12.99 -23.25
C LYS A 413 -36.67 -14.42 -22.94
N ASP A 414 -37.65 -15.30 -22.76
CA ASP A 414 -37.43 -16.73 -22.47
C ASP A 414 -36.45 -16.99 -21.34
N GLY A 415 -36.54 -16.17 -20.27
CA GLY A 415 -35.67 -16.26 -19.09
C GLY A 415 -34.27 -15.68 -19.26
N HIS A 416 -33.94 -15.13 -20.43
CA HIS A 416 -32.67 -14.48 -20.71
C HIS A 416 -32.84 -12.98 -20.96
N LEU A 417 -31.90 -12.19 -20.48
CA LEU A 417 -31.82 -10.77 -20.80
C LEU A 417 -31.17 -10.59 -22.19
N VAL A 418 -31.88 -9.93 -23.10
CA VAL A 418 -31.41 -9.73 -24.49
C VAL A 418 -31.50 -8.26 -24.90
N ASP A 419 -30.62 -7.84 -25.80
CA ASP A 419 -30.66 -6.54 -26.42
C ASP A 419 -31.64 -6.50 -27.61
N LYS A 420 -31.77 -5.34 -28.27
CA LYS A 420 -32.64 -5.16 -29.45
C LYS A 420 -32.29 -6.07 -30.63
N ALA A 421 -31.04 -6.54 -30.71
CA ALA A 421 -30.59 -7.47 -31.76
C ALA A 421 -30.77 -8.95 -31.34
N GLY A 422 -31.31 -9.23 -30.15
CA GLY A 422 -31.51 -10.58 -29.64
C GLY A 422 -30.23 -11.18 -29.03
N ARG A 423 -29.16 -10.42 -28.84
CA ARG A 423 -27.93 -10.90 -28.22
C ARG A 423 -28.13 -10.99 -26.71
N ARG A 424 -27.72 -12.09 -26.10
CA ARG A 424 -27.83 -12.31 -24.67
C ARG A 424 -26.86 -11.45 -23.89
N PHE A 425 -27.23 -11.07 -22.67
CA PHE A 425 -26.35 -10.46 -21.70
C PHE A 425 -25.52 -11.56 -21.04
N GLU A 426 -24.33 -11.80 -21.58
CA GLU A 426 -23.42 -12.85 -21.11
C GLU A 426 -22.04 -12.27 -20.89
N PHE A 427 -21.39 -12.66 -19.76
CA PHE A 427 -20.04 -12.25 -19.44
C PHE A 427 -19.34 -13.23 -18.49
N GLU A 428 -18.04 -13.06 -18.33
CA GLU A 428 -17.19 -13.96 -17.57
C GLU A 428 -16.45 -13.24 -16.42
N PHE A 429 -16.44 -13.85 -15.24
CA PHE A 429 -15.53 -13.47 -14.16
C PHE A 429 -14.19 -14.18 -14.35
N LEU A 430 -13.12 -13.43 -14.57
CA LEU A 430 -11.77 -13.94 -14.58
C LEU A 430 -11.24 -13.97 -13.13
N LEU A 431 -10.81 -15.14 -12.64
CA LEU A 431 -10.31 -15.31 -11.26
C LEU A 431 -8.93 -15.98 -11.26
N PRO A 432 -7.95 -15.44 -10.49
CA PRO A 432 -6.63 -16.04 -10.34
C PRO A 432 -6.58 -17.13 -9.25
N ALA A 433 -7.59 -17.19 -8.38
CA ALA A 433 -7.58 -18.09 -7.22
C ALA A 433 -8.98 -18.65 -6.93
N PRO A 434 -9.08 -19.94 -6.52
CA PRO A 434 -10.35 -20.61 -6.26
C PRO A 434 -11.16 -20.03 -5.10
N ASP A 435 -10.51 -19.44 -4.11
CA ASP A 435 -11.14 -18.88 -2.91
C ASP A 435 -12.06 -17.69 -3.21
N GLN A 436 -11.80 -16.97 -4.31
CA GLN A 436 -12.65 -15.87 -4.77
C GLN A 436 -14.02 -16.35 -5.30
N GLN A 437 -14.15 -17.64 -5.65
CA GLN A 437 -15.42 -18.19 -6.12
C GLN A 437 -16.54 -18.06 -5.07
N ARG A 438 -16.22 -18.11 -3.79
CA ARG A 438 -17.20 -17.92 -2.70
C ARG A 438 -17.88 -16.55 -2.72
N ILE A 439 -17.23 -15.54 -3.32
CA ILE A 439 -17.80 -14.19 -3.49
C ILE A 439 -18.64 -14.14 -4.76
N VAL A 440 -18.14 -14.73 -5.85
CA VAL A 440 -18.73 -14.61 -7.18
C VAL A 440 -19.95 -15.50 -7.37
N LEU A 441 -19.95 -16.74 -6.88
CA LEU A 441 -21.04 -17.69 -7.09
C LEU A 441 -22.40 -17.18 -6.59
N PRO A 442 -22.54 -16.64 -5.36
CA PRO A 442 -23.81 -16.07 -4.92
C PRO A 442 -24.22 -14.83 -5.72
N TYR A 443 -23.26 -14.07 -6.20
CA TYR A 443 -23.54 -12.92 -7.05
C TYR A 443 -24.08 -13.36 -8.43
N ILE A 444 -23.53 -14.40 -9.04
CA ILE A 444 -24.06 -15.03 -10.26
C ILE A 444 -25.53 -15.47 -10.06
N ASP A 445 -25.87 -16.01 -8.90
CA ASP A 445 -27.27 -16.37 -8.59
C ASP A 445 -28.18 -15.13 -8.52
N GLY A 446 -27.67 -13.99 -8.03
CA GLY A 446 -28.36 -12.71 -8.07
C GLY A 446 -28.59 -12.22 -9.51
N LEU A 447 -27.54 -12.28 -10.35
CA LEU A 447 -27.58 -11.89 -11.76
C LEU A 447 -28.53 -12.76 -12.58
N ARG A 448 -28.58 -14.07 -12.32
CA ARG A 448 -29.50 -15.00 -12.98
C ARG A 448 -30.97 -14.62 -12.76
N LYS A 449 -31.33 -14.06 -11.59
CA LYS A 449 -32.69 -13.56 -11.32
C LYS A 449 -33.09 -12.40 -12.24
N LEU A 450 -32.11 -11.68 -12.81
CA LEU A 450 -32.30 -10.63 -13.80
C LEU A 450 -32.26 -11.14 -15.25
N GLY A 451 -32.06 -12.46 -15.46
CA GLY A 451 -31.88 -13.06 -16.78
C GLY A 451 -30.48 -12.91 -17.35
N ILE A 452 -29.49 -12.45 -16.56
CA ILE A 452 -28.08 -12.30 -16.96
C ILE A 452 -27.39 -13.65 -16.79
N THR A 453 -26.62 -14.06 -17.80
CA THR A 453 -25.74 -15.24 -17.76
C THR A 453 -24.33 -14.81 -17.41
N ALA A 454 -23.81 -15.23 -16.26
CA ALA A 454 -22.43 -15.01 -15.90
C ALA A 454 -21.73 -16.33 -15.58
N SER A 455 -20.47 -16.46 -15.95
CA SER A 455 -19.63 -17.64 -15.72
C SER A 455 -18.34 -17.29 -14.99
N ILE A 456 -17.60 -18.31 -14.53
CA ILE A 456 -16.28 -18.14 -13.92
C ILE A 456 -15.24 -18.83 -14.80
N ARG A 457 -14.16 -18.12 -15.08
CA ARG A 457 -12.93 -18.66 -15.66
C ARG A 457 -11.80 -18.55 -14.66
N LEU A 458 -11.36 -19.71 -14.16
CA LEU A 458 -10.18 -19.80 -13.30
C LEU A 458 -8.93 -19.95 -14.16
N VAL A 459 -7.89 -19.15 -13.90
CA VAL A 459 -6.64 -19.15 -14.67
C VAL A 459 -5.42 -19.14 -13.76
N GLU A 460 -4.31 -19.70 -14.24
CA GLU A 460 -3.01 -19.64 -13.58
C GLU A 460 -2.44 -18.21 -13.60
N SER A 461 -1.53 -17.91 -12.65
CA SER A 461 -0.98 -16.57 -12.44
C SER A 461 -0.35 -15.95 -13.70
N ALA A 462 0.42 -16.71 -14.47
CA ALA A 462 1.02 -16.21 -15.71
C ALA A 462 -0.02 -15.84 -16.77
N GLN A 463 -1.06 -16.68 -16.92
CA GLN A 463 -2.17 -16.40 -17.83
C GLN A 463 -2.99 -15.20 -17.35
N TRP A 464 -3.21 -15.08 -16.04
CA TRP A 464 -3.84 -13.91 -15.42
C TRP A 464 -3.14 -12.62 -15.83
N VAL A 465 -1.82 -12.55 -15.61
CA VAL A 465 -1.02 -11.35 -15.95
C VAL A 465 -1.17 -11.00 -17.43
N ASN A 466 -1.06 -11.98 -18.33
CA ASN A 466 -1.20 -11.76 -19.77
C ASN A 466 -2.58 -11.20 -20.14
N LEU A 467 -3.66 -11.81 -19.63
CA LEU A 467 -5.04 -11.35 -19.92
C LEU A 467 -5.31 -9.96 -19.34
N MET A 468 -4.70 -9.63 -18.18
CA MET A 468 -4.78 -8.28 -17.61
C MET A 468 -4.01 -7.24 -18.43
N GLN A 469 -2.90 -7.62 -19.05
CA GLN A 469 -2.11 -6.73 -19.92
C GLN A 469 -2.80 -6.48 -21.27
N THR A 470 -3.48 -7.48 -21.82
CA THR A 470 -4.19 -7.38 -23.12
C THR A 470 -5.63 -6.91 -22.98
N PHE A 471 -6.10 -6.64 -21.76
CA PHE A 471 -7.49 -6.26 -21.45
C PHE A 471 -8.53 -7.31 -21.86
N GLU A 472 -8.14 -8.58 -21.93
CA GLU A 472 -9.00 -9.70 -22.34
C GLU A 472 -9.75 -10.31 -21.14
N TYR A 473 -10.56 -9.51 -20.48
CA TYR A 473 -11.46 -9.88 -19.39
C TYR A 473 -12.73 -9.04 -19.42
N ASP A 474 -13.79 -9.53 -18.79
CA ASP A 474 -15.04 -8.82 -18.61
C ASP A 474 -15.17 -8.25 -17.19
N ALA A 475 -15.01 -9.09 -16.18
CA ALA A 475 -15.08 -8.70 -14.77
C ALA A 475 -14.12 -9.55 -13.93
N PHE A 476 -13.71 -9.01 -12.77
CA PHE A 476 -12.85 -9.71 -11.81
C PHE A 476 -12.98 -9.07 -10.42
N ILE A 477 -12.29 -9.63 -9.40
CA ILE A 477 -12.23 -9.07 -8.06
C ILE A 477 -10.83 -8.51 -7.80
N GLN A 478 -10.77 -7.26 -7.34
CA GLN A 478 -9.52 -6.60 -6.93
C GLN A 478 -9.77 -5.63 -5.77
N GLY A 479 -8.80 -5.49 -4.87
CA GLY A 479 -8.73 -4.41 -3.90
C GLY A 479 -8.12 -3.13 -4.49
N HIS A 480 -8.40 -2.01 -3.85
CA HIS A 480 -7.85 -0.69 -4.17
C HIS A 480 -7.33 -0.03 -2.90
N GLY A 481 -6.45 -0.72 -2.17
CA GLY A 481 -5.75 -0.08 -1.08
C GLY A 481 -4.85 1.03 -1.63
N THR A 482 -4.95 2.24 -1.11
CA THR A 482 -4.05 3.34 -1.42
C THR A 482 -3.37 3.81 -0.13
N THR A 483 -2.07 4.10 -0.22
CA THR A 483 -1.37 4.81 0.86
C THR A 483 -1.92 6.23 0.97
N GLN A 484 -1.88 6.81 2.17
CA GLN A 484 -2.33 8.18 2.37
C GLN A 484 -1.17 9.18 2.34
N PRO A 485 -1.40 10.35 1.79
CA PRO A 485 -2.57 10.78 1.02
C PRO A 485 -2.66 10.03 -0.33
N PRO A 486 -3.87 9.76 -0.84
CA PRO A 486 -4.08 8.89 -2.01
C PRO A 486 -3.63 9.50 -3.33
N ILE A 487 -3.27 10.78 -3.36
CA ILE A 487 -2.98 11.57 -4.57
C ILE A 487 -1.94 10.94 -5.49
N MET A 488 -0.97 10.20 -4.95
CA MET A 488 0.06 9.52 -5.74
C MET A 488 -0.54 8.47 -6.68
N MET A 489 -1.49 7.68 -6.18
CA MET A 489 -2.04 6.55 -6.92
C MET A 489 -3.22 6.93 -7.82
N LEU A 490 -3.84 8.11 -7.63
CA LEU A 490 -5.01 8.53 -8.41
C LEU A 490 -4.80 8.45 -9.93
N PRO A 491 -3.68 8.98 -10.50
CA PRO A 491 -3.46 8.89 -11.95
C PRO A 491 -3.35 7.45 -12.45
N PHE A 492 -2.74 6.57 -11.65
CA PHE A 492 -2.54 5.17 -12.04
C PHE A 492 -3.84 4.36 -12.02
N PHE A 493 -4.73 4.65 -11.05
CA PHE A 493 -5.99 3.92 -10.92
C PHE A 493 -7.12 4.46 -11.78
N PHE A 494 -7.18 5.79 -12.01
CA PHE A 494 -8.41 6.39 -12.53
C PHE A 494 -8.23 7.31 -13.74
N HIS A 495 -7.02 7.81 -14.05
CA HIS A 495 -6.81 8.73 -15.16
C HIS A 495 -6.90 8.02 -16.51
N SER A 496 -7.48 8.70 -17.53
CA SER A 496 -7.67 8.19 -18.89
C SER A 496 -6.37 7.72 -19.54
N ASN A 497 -5.26 8.41 -19.32
CA ASN A 497 -3.95 8.03 -19.85
C ASN A 497 -3.47 6.66 -19.34
N ALA A 498 -3.90 6.24 -18.16
CA ALA A 498 -3.61 4.92 -17.63
C ALA A 498 -4.49 3.83 -18.26
N ALA A 499 -5.68 4.17 -18.74
CA ALA A 499 -6.65 3.20 -19.28
C ALA A 499 -6.14 2.43 -20.50
N ILE A 500 -5.20 2.97 -21.25
CA ILE A 500 -4.66 2.38 -22.49
C ILE A 500 -3.29 1.71 -22.33
N LYS A 501 -2.69 1.79 -21.14
CA LYS A 501 -1.35 1.22 -20.90
C LYS A 501 -1.43 -0.25 -20.49
N PRO A 502 -0.62 -1.16 -21.06
CA PRO A 502 -0.71 -2.60 -20.78
C PRO A 502 -0.58 -2.98 -19.29
N LEU A 503 0.33 -2.39 -18.55
CA LEU A 503 0.56 -2.70 -17.12
C LEU A 503 -0.23 -1.76 -16.17
N THR A 504 -1.31 -1.19 -16.62
CA THR A 504 -2.08 -0.20 -15.87
C THR A 504 -2.72 -0.76 -14.60
N PHE A 505 -2.87 0.11 -13.59
CA PHE A 505 -3.77 -0.11 -12.45
C PHE A 505 -5.21 0.34 -12.74
N ASN A 506 -5.45 1.13 -13.81
CA ASN A 506 -6.80 1.48 -14.29
C ASN A 506 -7.44 0.28 -15.00
N LYS A 507 -7.69 -0.77 -14.25
CA LYS A 507 -8.26 -2.02 -14.78
C LYS A 507 -9.71 -1.87 -15.25
N ALA A 508 -10.48 -0.98 -14.64
CA ALA A 508 -11.84 -0.69 -15.09
C ALA A 508 -11.90 -0.02 -16.47
N GLY A 509 -10.79 0.57 -16.95
CA GLY A 509 -10.77 1.31 -18.21
C GLY A 509 -11.47 2.65 -18.11
N ILE A 510 -11.39 3.30 -16.95
CA ILE A 510 -11.98 4.63 -16.73
C ILE A 510 -11.33 5.62 -17.70
N SER A 511 -12.16 6.27 -18.50
CA SER A 511 -11.76 7.31 -19.45
C SER A 511 -12.85 8.40 -19.42
N ASP A 512 -12.68 9.35 -18.50
CA ASP A 512 -13.65 10.38 -18.18
C ASP A 512 -12.91 11.71 -17.95
N PRO A 513 -13.14 12.74 -18.80
CA PRO A 513 -12.47 14.03 -18.68
C PRO A 513 -12.71 14.75 -17.32
N VAL A 514 -13.85 14.48 -16.68
CA VAL A 514 -14.14 15.07 -15.35
C VAL A 514 -13.26 14.41 -14.29
N VAL A 515 -13.10 13.08 -14.35
CA VAL A 515 -12.20 12.34 -13.47
C VAL A 515 -10.76 12.82 -13.65
N ASP A 516 -10.31 13.01 -14.89
CA ASP A 516 -8.95 13.50 -15.20
C ASP A 516 -8.71 14.88 -14.59
N ALA A 517 -9.63 15.82 -14.82
CA ALA A 517 -9.52 17.18 -14.27
C ALA A 517 -9.51 17.22 -12.73
N LEU A 518 -10.31 16.35 -12.08
CA LEU A 518 -10.34 16.25 -10.62
C LEU A 518 -9.05 15.63 -10.06
N ILE A 519 -8.45 14.67 -10.76
CA ILE A 519 -7.13 14.10 -10.40
C ILE A 519 -6.06 15.17 -10.50
N GLU A 520 -6.00 15.91 -11.61
CA GLU A 520 -5.05 17.01 -11.80
C GLU A 520 -5.20 18.07 -10.73
N ARG A 521 -6.44 18.42 -10.35
CA ARG A 521 -6.73 19.35 -9.26
C ARG A 521 -6.22 18.83 -7.91
N ALA A 522 -6.44 17.56 -7.60
CA ALA A 522 -5.94 16.94 -6.38
C ALA A 522 -4.40 16.92 -6.30
N GLN A 523 -3.73 16.68 -7.43
CA GLN A 523 -2.27 16.70 -7.50
C GLN A 523 -1.67 18.11 -7.33
N GLN A 524 -2.43 19.16 -7.67
CA GLN A 524 -2.03 20.55 -7.51
C GLN A 524 -2.40 21.14 -6.16
N ALA A 525 -3.04 20.38 -5.29
CA ALA A 525 -3.47 20.83 -3.98
C ALA A 525 -2.28 21.30 -3.12
N VAL A 526 -2.46 22.42 -2.42
CA VAL A 526 -1.42 23.08 -1.64
C VAL A 526 -1.58 22.91 -0.13
N SER A 527 -2.65 22.26 0.30
CA SER A 527 -2.93 21.98 1.71
C SER A 527 -3.63 20.63 1.86
N LEU A 528 -3.55 20.05 3.05
CA LEU A 528 -4.25 18.81 3.37
C LEU A 528 -5.77 18.93 3.16
N GLN A 529 -6.36 20.05 3.58
CA GLN A 529 -7.81 20.26 3.41
C GLN A 529 -8.20 20.33 1.93
N ASP A 530 -7.38 20.92 1.09
CA ASP A 530 -7.58 20.99 -0.35
C ASP A 530 -7.50 19.58 -1.00
N ILE A 531 -6.57 18.74 -0.54
CA ILE A 531 -6.50 17.33 -0.94
C ILE A 531 -7.76 16.58 -0.52
N ILE A 532 -8.18 16.71 0.74
CA ILE A 532 -9.37 16.04 1.27
C ILE A 532 -10.58 16.41 0.41
N THR A 533 -10.83 17.71 0.20
CA THR A 533 -11.97 18.18 -0.59
C THR A 533 -11.92 17.67 -2.04
N SER A 534 -10.74 17.74 -2.68
CA SER A 534 -10.55 17.25 -4.06
C SER A 534 -10.82 15.75 -4.18
N CYS A 535 -10.31 14.95 -3.22
CA CYS A 535 -10.56 13.51 -3.19
C CYS A 535 -12.02 13.17 -2.91
N GLN A 536 -12.70 13.89 -2.01
CA GLN A 536 -14.13 13.70 -1.74
C GLN A 536 -14.96 13.97 -2.99
N VAL A 537 -14.66 15.03 -3.73
CA VAL A 537 -15.32 15.33 -5.02
C VAL A 537 -15.08 14.23 -6.04
N LEU A 538 -13.83 13.78 -6.20
CA LEU A 538 -13.48 12.69 -7.08
C LEU A 538 -14.23 11.39 -6.70
N ASP A 539 -14.26 11.06 -5.42
CA ASP A 539 -14.96 9.90 -4.88
C ASP A 539 -16.45 9.91 -5.26
N ARG A 540 -17.14 11.04 -5.06
CA ARG A 540 -18.55 11.18 -5.47
C ARG A 540 -18.77 10.91 -6.95
N VAL A 541 -17.91 11.47 -7.81
CA VAL A 541 -18.02 11.27 -9.25
C VAL A 541 -17.80 9.78 -9.61
N LEU A 542 -16.76 9.16 -9.06
CA LEU A 542 -16.46 7.75 -9.30
C LEU A 542 -17.58 6.81 -8.81
N LEU A 543 -18.12 7.07 -7.61
CA LEU A 543 -19.20 6.28 -7.02
C LEU A 543 -20.46 6.29 -7.89
N TRP A 544 -20.91 7.47 -8.32
CA TRP A 544 -22.10 7.59 -9.16
C TRP A 544 -21.89 7.09 -10.60
N GLN A 545 -20.67 6.76 -11.00
CA GLN A 545 -20.36 6.11 -12.27
C GLN A 545 -20.37 4.57 -12.21
N PHE A 546 -20.37 3.98 -11.03
CA PHE A 546 -20.43 2.52 -10.81
C PHE A 546 -19.39 1.71 -11.59
N TYR A 547 -18.17 2.24 -11.76
CA TYR A 547 -17.09 1.48 -12.42
C TYR A 547 -16.68 0.25 -11.62
N HIS A 548 -16.78 0.34 -10.30
CA HIS A 548 -16.54 -0.73 -9.35
C HIS A 548 -17.78 -0.94 -8.47
N ILE A 549 -17.98 -2.16 -8.02
CA ILE A 549 -18.86 -2.44 -6.88
C ILE A 549 -17.96 -2.64 -5.65
N PRO A 550 -17.82 -1.63 -4.77
CA PRO A 550 -17.09 -1.81 -3.54
C PRO A 550 -17.76 -2.89 -2.68
N LEU A 551 -16.99 -3.89 -2.25
CA LEU A 551 -17.50 -5.00 -1.47
C LEU A 551 -17.32 -4.75 0.02
N GLN A 552 -16.10 -4.78 0.46
CA GLN A 552 -15.79 -4.63 1.87
C GLN A 552 -14.73 -3.54 2.07
N GLN A 553 -14.90 -2.83 3.16
CA GLN A 553 -13.91 -1.90 3.68
C GLN A 553 -12.68 -2.69 4.14
N GLU A 554 -11.52 -2.05 4.18
CA GLU A 554 -10.33 -2.68 4.73
C GLU A 554 -10.58 -3.12 6.17
N GLU A 555 -10.14 -4.34 6.46
CA GLU A 555 -10.29 -4.95 7.77
C GLU A 555 -9.03 -4.70 8.62
N PRO A 556 -9.16 -4.77 9.96
CA PRO A 556 -7.97 -4.78 10.80
C PRO A 556 -7.08 -5.96 10.43
N ALA A 557 -5.79 -5.75 10.48
CA ALA A 557 -4.84 -6.84 10.45
C ALA A 557 -4.99 -7.68 11.72
N ARG A 558 -5.23 -8.97 11.55
CA ARG A 558 -5.45 -9.91 12.65
C ARG A 558 -4.14 -10.58 13.01
N LEU A 559 -3.48 -9.98 13.98
CA LEU A 559 -2.15 -10.39 14.43
C LEU A 559 -2.24 -11.51 15.44
N ILE A 560 -1.54 -12.61 15.17
CA ILE A 560 -1.27 -13.70 16.11
C ILE A 560 0.22 -13.66 16.41
N TYR A 561 0.61 -13.59 17.66
CA TYR A 561 2.02 -13.59 18.04
C TYR A 561 2.27 -14.19 19.41
N TRP A 562 3.46 -14.74 19.60
CA TRP A 562 3.93 -15.21 20.88
C TRP A 562 4.39 -14.02 21.72
N ALA A 563 4.06 -14.02 23.01
CA ALA A 563 4.34 -12.94 23.93
C ALA A 563 5.83 -12.94 24.36
N LYS A 564 6.74 -12.95 23.38
CA LYS A 564 8.21 -12.92 23.54
C LYS A 564 8.77 -11.50 23.44
N PHE A 565 7.93 -10.51 23.13
CA PHE A 565 8.42 -9.20 22.70
C PHE A 565 7.92 -8.08 23.58
N GLY A 566 8.83 -7.14 23.86
CA GLY A 566 8.47 -5.79 24.22
C GLY A 566 8.14 -4.99 22.96
N ARG A 567 7.29 -3.98 23.11
CA ARG A 567 6.84 -3.14 22.01
C ARG A 567 6.55 -1.72 22.49
N PRO A 568 6.62 -0.71 21.62
CA PRO A 568 6.14 0.63 21.95
C PRO A 568 4.69 0.62 22.41
N GLN A 569 4.28 1.59 23.22
CA GLN A 569 2.88 1.72 23.63
C GLN A 569 2.01 1.99 22.41
N GLN A 570 0.84 1.35 22.37
CA GLN A 570 -0.05 1.36 21.19
C GLN A 570 -0.55 2.77 20.83
N GLU A 571 -0.60 3.67 21.80
CA GLU A 571 -0.97 5.08 21.63
C GLU A 571 0.01 5.86 20.73
N HIS A 572 1.26 5.39 20.65
CA HIS A 572 2.33 5.97 19.85
C HIS A 572 2.55 5.23 18.52
N LEU A 573 1.95 4.05 18.35
CA LEU A 573 1.95 3.37 17.06
C LEU A 573 0.99 4.14 16.15
N ALA A 574 1.57 5.03 15.39
CA ALA A 574 0.83 5.85 14.46
C ALA A 574 0.03 4.96 13.51
N ALA A 575 -1.11 5.44 13.26
CA ALA A 575 -2.10 4.93 12.37
C ALA A 575 -1.63 4.69 10.92
N HIS A 576 -0.39 5.00 10.59
CA HIS A 576 0.14 5.10 9.23
C HIS A 576 1.14 4.03 8.84
N GLN A 577 1.51 3.11 9.76
CA GLN A 577 2.53 2.12 9.45
C GLN A 577 1.99 0.89 8.74
N PRO A 578 2.68 0.40 7.69
CA PRO A 578 2.50 -0.95 7.21
C PRO A 578 2.84 -1.95 8.33
N ILE A 579 2.10 -3.05 8.41
CA ILE A 579 2.31 -4.14 9.38
C ILE A 579 3.76 -4.67 9.41
N ILE A 580 4.49 -4.50 8.32
CA ILE A 580 5.87 -4.95 8.12
C ILE A 580 6.87 -4.28 9.09
N ASP A 581 6.57 -3.10 9.63
CA ASP A 581 7.49 -2.34 10.46
C ASP A 581 7.53 -2.76 11.94
N PHE A 582 6.71 -3.73 12.38
CA PHE A 582 6.79 -4.27 13.74
C PHE A 582 8.16 -4.85 14.07
N VAL A 583 8.77 -5.52 13.10
CA VAL A 583 10.12 -6.08 13.24
C VAL A 583 11.15 -5.00 13.55
N ASP A 584 10.96 -3.80 13.01
CA ASP A 584 11.89 -2.69 13.23
C ASP A 584 11.71 -2.01 14.59
N LEU A 585 10.52 -2.12 15.20
CA LEU A 585 10.15 -1.40 16.42
C LEU A 585 10.15 -2.28 17.68
N TRP A 586 9.87 -3.57 17.53
CA TRP A 586 9.80 -4.49 18.66
C TRP A 586 11.19 -4.90 19.11
N TRP A 587 11.28 -5.46 20.32
CA TRP A 587 12.52 -6.00 20.88
C TRP A 587 12.26 -7.30 21.63
N SER A 588 13.30 -8.11 21.84
CA SER A 588 13.19 -9.34 22.62
C SER A 588 13.00 -9.00 24.11
N ASP A 589 12.05 -9.67 24.76
CA ASP A 589 11.90 -9.70 26.21
C ASP A 589 12.36 -11.08 26.71
N ASP A 590 13.55 -11.13 27.31
CA ASP A 590 14.19 -12.40 27.70
C ASP A 590 13.37 -13.18 28.73
N ALA A 591 12.71 -12.48 29.68
CA ALA A 591 11.89 -13.12 30.71
C ALA A 591 10.63 -13.76 30.09
N MET A 592 9.98 -13.05 29.18
CA MET A 592 8.81 -13.53 28.48
C MET A 592 9.18 -14.62 27.46
N THR A 593 10.32 -14.49 26.78
CA THR A 593 10.87 -15.51 25.88
C THR A 593 11.10 -16.82 26.63
N ALA A 594 11.80 -16.79 27.77
CA ALA A 594 12.03 -17.98 28.58
C ALA A 594 10.72 -18.64 29.06
N ARG A 595 9.72 -17.83 29.40
CA ARG A 595 8.40 -18.33 29.83
C ARG A 595 7.64 -19.01 28.69
N VAL A 596 7.69 -18.44 27.48
CA VAL A 596 7.07 -19.03 26.28
C VAL A 596 7.76 -20.33 25.91
N ASP A 597 9.09 -20.33 25.86
CA ASP A 597 9.88 -21.51 25.49
C ASP A 597 9.71 -22.66 26.50
N ALA A 598 9.64 -22.37 27.79
CA ALA A 598 9.30 -23.38 28.80
C ALA A 598 7.94 -24.03 28.54
N ALA A 599 6.93 -23.24 28.18
CA ALA A 599 5.58 -23.74 27.88
C ALA A 599 5.51 -24.55 26.56
N LEU A 600 6.34 -24.22 25.58
CA LEU A 600 6.46 -24.96 24.32
C LEU A 600 7.20 -26.30 24.49
N ASN A 601 8.21 -26.36 25.34
CA ASN A 601 9.02 -27.57 25.58
C ASN A 601 8.30 -28.60 26.49
N VAL A 602 7.23 -28.23 27.15
CA VAL A 602 6.39 -29.16 27.95
C VAL A 602 5.37 -29.92 27.09
N ARG A 603 5.27 -29.60 25.81
CA ARG A 603 4.39 -30.26 24.82
C ARG A 603 5.16 -31.25 23.96
#